data_e77ab6836aab958ae02721ff8356594e
#
_entry.id   e77ab6836aab958ae02721ff8356594e
#
_cell.length_a   1.000
_cell.length_b   1.000
_cell.length_c   1.000
_cell.angle_alpha   90.00
_cell.angle_beta   90.00
_cell.angle_gamma   90.00
#
_symmetry.space_group_name_H-M   'P 1'
#
loop_
_entity.id
_entity.type
_entity.pdbx_description
1 polymer ?
#
loop_
_entity_poly.entity_id
_entity_poly.type
_entity_poly.pdbx_seq_one_letter_code
_entity_poly.pdbx_strand_id
1 'polypeptide(L)'
;MRPEKTDLRREAGQRTRDDLLGAALELLAQRGQEGVTLREITQNAGANVAAVSYHFGSLKTLCNVAIEHALERYLDAQIRELDALAGNATLTELAEAFARPMVSALVAGGPDLAVIRTVARVGIDPPGGWERLAGKFQQARRQAVRVLAANLPEVDEQELVFRVRCAAGMLNWLALTPIGAELAAEPAEQVERMLIPVVAGAFRGTR
;
A
#
# COMPACT_ATOMS: atom_id res chain seq x y z
N MET A 1 37.89 14.47 5.40
CA MET A 1 37.76 13.30 6.30
C MET A 1 37.32 12.12 5.43
N ARG A 2 38.18 11.12 5.22
CA ARG A 2 37.80 9.92 4.44
C ARG A 2 36.91 9.04 5.31
N PRO A 3 35.76 8.53 4.80
CA PRO A 3 34.95 7.60 5.55
C PRO A 3 35.78 6.35 5.90
N GLU A 4 35.65 5.86 7.13
CA GLU A 4 36.33 4.66 7.57
C GLU A 4 35.86 3.45 6.78
N LYS A 5 36.76 2.47 6.51
CA LYS A 5 36.45 1.24 5.78
C LYS A 5 35.25 0.47 6.34
N THR A 6 34.94 0.65 7.60
CA THR A 6 33.78 0.06 8.32
C THR A 6 32.47 0.67 7.85
N ASP A 7 32.42 2.00 7.63
CA ASP A 7 31.21 2.68 7.16
C ASP A 7 30.87 2.29 5.72
N LEU A 8 31.87 2.21 4.84
CA LEU A 8 31.65 1.78 3.44
C LEU A 8 31.12 0.34 3.32
N ARG A 9 31.56 -0.58 4.20
CA ARG A 9 31.05 -1.96 4.24
C ARG A 9 29.63 -2.00 4.75
N ARG A 10 29.29 -1.19 5.74
CA ARG A 10 27.95 -1.09 6.29
C ARG A 10 26.97 -0.51 5.28
N GLU A 11 27.37 0.55 4.58
CA GLU A 11 26.59 1.14 3.49
C GLU A 11 26.37 0.17 2.33
N ALA A 12 27.39 -0.58 1.91
CA ALA A 12 27.26 -1.59 0.87
C ALA A 12 26.31 -2.73 1.29
N GLY A 13 26.40 -3.16 2.55
CA GLY A 13 25.47 -4.15 3.11
C GLY A 13 24.03 -3.65 3.13
N GLN A 14 23.81 -2.38 3.53
CA GLN A 14 22.50 -1.79 3.53
C GLN A 14 21.91 -1.67 2.12
N ARG A 15 22.69 -1.22 1.13
CA ARG A 15 22.25 -1.19 -0.29
C ARG A 15 21.81 -2.56 -0.78
N THR A 16 22.62 -3.60 -0.54
CA THR A 16 22.27 -4.98 -0.94
C THR A 16 20.95 -5.43 -0.29
N ARG A 17 20.73 -5.06 0.98
CA ARG A 17 19.48 -5.35 1.69
C ARG A 17 18.29 -4.63 1.05
N ASP A 18 18.44 -3.37 0.69
CA ASP A 18 17.40 -2.56 0.07
C ASP A 18 17.10 -3.01 -1.35
N ASP A 19 18.12 -3.38 -2.13
CA ASP A 19 17.97 -3.96 -3.48
C ASP A 19 17.19 -5.28 -3.44
N LEU A 20 17.47 -6.15 -2.45
CA LEU A 20 16.74 -7.39 -2.24
C LEU A 20 15.27 -7.15 -1.86
N LEU A 21 14.98 -6.15 -1.02
CA LEU A 21 13.62 -5.78 -0.67
C LEU A 21 12.86 -5.21 -1.88
N GLY A 22 13.48 -4.34 -2.67
CA GLY A 22 12.90 -3.79 -3.89
C GLY A 22 12.55 -4.89 -4.90
N ALA A 23 13.49 -5.77 -5.20
CA ALA A 23 13.28 -6.89 -6.11
C ALA A 23 12.20 -7.87 -5.62
N ALA A 24 12.17 -8.14 -4.31
CA ALA A 24 11.10 -8.96 -3.72
C ALA A 24 9.74 -8.30 -3.87
N LEU A 25 9.64 -7.00 -3.60
CA LEU A 25 8.39 -6.25 -3.69
C LEU A 25 7.83 -6.24 -5.13
N GLU A 26 8.67 -6.02 -6.14
CA GLU A 26 8.26 -6.05 -7.55
C GLU A 26 7.68 -7.41 -7.96
N LEU A 27 8.34 -8.49 -7.59
CA LEU A 27 7.88 -9.85 -7.90
C LEU A 27 6.59 -10.22 -7.13
N LEU A 28 6.52 -9.85 -5.87
CA LEU A 28 5.31 -10.02 -5.05
C LEU A 28 4.12 -9.26 -5.62
N ALA A 29 4.32 -8.04 -6.12
CA ALA A 29 3.30 -7.23 -6.76
C ALA A 29 2.76 -7.86 -8.05
N GLN A 30 3.59 -8.59 -8.78
CA GLN A 30 3.20 -9.26 -10.03
C GLN A 30 2.51 -10.60 -9.80
N ARG A 31 2.98 -11.43 -8.88
CA ARG A 31 2.66 -12.85 -8.79
C ARG A 31 2.13 -13.31 -7.43
N GLY A 32 2.19 -12.46 -6.41
CA GLY A 32 1.92 -12.87 -5.02
C GLY A 32 3.06 -13.69 -4.41
N GLN A 33 2.87 -14.13 -3.17
CA GLN A 33 3.95 -14.74 -2.38
C GLN A 33 4.34 -16.14 -2.88
N GLU A 34 3.40 -16.93 -3.36
CA GLU A 34 3.66 -18.29 -3.83
C GLU A 34 4.35 -18.34 -5.21
N GLY A 35 4.23 -17.26 -5.99
CA GLY A 35 4.82 -17.14 -7.33
C GLY A 35 6.27 -16.63 -7.37
N VAL A 36 6.93 -16.49 -6.21
CA VAL A 36 8.26 -15.86 -6.11
C VAL A 36 9.33 -16.86 -5.67
N THR A 37 10.45 -16.90 -6.40
CA THR A 37 11.58 -17.76 -6.06
C THR A 37 12.80 -16.97 -5.61
N LEU A 38 13.62 -17.60 -4.77
CA LEU A 38 14.88 -17.02 -4.29
C LEU A 38 15.82 -16.60 -5.43
N ARG A 39 15.87 -17.42 -6.49
CA ARG A 39 16.72 -17.17 -7.65
C ARG A 39 16.30 -15.92 -8.42
N GLU A 40 15.00 -15.73 -8.62
CA GLU A 40 14.48 -14.55 -9.33
C GLU A 40 14.74 -13.26 -8.54
N ILE A 41 14.51 -13.28 -7.22
CA ILE A 41 14.81 -12.10 -6.38
C ILE A 41 16.29 -11.75 -6.44
N THR A 42 17.18 -12.73 -6.26
CA THR A 42 18.62 -12.47 -6.26
C THR A 42 19.13 -12.02 -7.62
N GLN A 43 18.55 -12.56 -8.69
CA GLN A 43 18.88 -12.13 -10.07
C GLN A 43 18.44 -10.68 -10.31
N ASN A 44 17.23 -10.30 -9.93
CA ASN A 44 16.72 -8.94 -10.11
C ASN A 44 17.48 -7.92 -9.23
N ALA A 45 17.89 -8.33 -8.03
CA ALA A 45 18.65 -7.49 -7.10
C ALA A 45 20.14 -7.40 -7.42
N GLY A 46 20.65 -8.14 -8.41
CA GLY A 46 22.10 -8.25 -8.66
C GLY A 46 22.87 -8.82 -7.45
N ALA A 47 22.21 -9.62 -6.61
CA ALA A 47 22.77 -10.19 -5.40
C ALA A 47 22.94 -11.71 -5.50
N ASN A 48 23.62 -12.31 -4.54
CA ASN A 48 23.76 -13.76 -4.44
C ASN A 48 22.83 -14.34 -3.36
N VAL A 49 22.59 -15.64 -3.42
CA VAL A 49 21.73 -16.37 -2.48
C VAL A 49 22.22 -16.24 -1.02
N ALA A 50 23.54 -16.17 -0.81
CA ALA A 50 24.11 -16.01 0.52
C ALA A 50 23.74 -14.67 1.17
N ALA A 51 23.52 -13.60 0.36
CA ALA A 51 23.06 -12.33 0.86
C ALA A 51 21.67 -12.42 1.46
N VAL A 52 20.74 -13.20 0.87
CA VAL A 52 19.41 -13.43 1.45
C VAL A 52 19.50 -14.14 2.79
N SER A 53 20.32 -15.20 2.87
CA SER A 53 20.56 -15.92 4.12
C SER A 53 21.16 -15.01 5.19
N TYR A 54 22.08 -14.15 4.81
CA TYR A 54 22.75 -13.22 5.72
C TYR A 54 21.81 -12.12 6.24
N HIS A 55 21.02 -11.48 5.36
CA HIS A 55 20.19 -10.34 5.73
C HIS A 55 18.81 -10.70 6.26
N PHE A 56 18.24 -11.83 5.83
CA PHE A 56 16.84 -12.19 6.09
C PHE A 56 16.68 -13.62 6.63
N GLY A 57 17.70 -14.47 6.58
CA GLY A 57 17.64 -15.85 7.01
C GLY A 57 16.91 -16.76 6.00
N SER A 58 15.79 -16.35 5.44
CA SER A 58 15.00 -17.16 4.51
C SER A 58 14.26 -16.31 3.48
N LEU A 59 13.86 -16.95 2.35
CA LEU A 59 12.96 -16.34 1.36
C LEU A 59 11.65 -15.88 1.97
N LYS A 60 11.04 -16.71 2.82
CA LYS A 60 9.79 -16.38 3.51
C LYS A 60 9.91 -15.11 4.35
N THR A 61 10.99 -14.98 5.10
CA THR A 61 11.27 -13.80 5.91
C THR A 61 11.47 -12.56 5.04
N LEU A 62 12.24 -12.67 3.95
CA LEU A 62 12.42 -11.57 3.00
C LEU A 62 11.09 -11.10 2.42
N CYS A 63 10.25 -12.01 1.93
CA CYS A 63 8.94 -11.68 1.40
C CYS A 63 8.03 -11.00 2.46
N ASN A 64 8.01 -11.52 3.69
CA ASN A 64 7.22 -10.94 4.77
C ASN A 64 7.69 -9.51 5.11
N VAL A 65 9.02 -9.27 5.19
CA VAL A 65 9.56 -7.93 5.45
C VAL A 65 9.24 -6.97 4.30
N ALA A 66 9.30 -7.43 3.05
CA ALA A 66 8.95 -6.61 1.89
C ALA A 66 7.46 -6.22 1.92
N ILE A 67 6.57 -7.18 2.23
CA ILE A 67 5.12 -6.93 2.39
C ILE A 67 4.87 -5.95 3.54
N GLU A 68 5.47 -6.18 4.71
CA GLU A 68 5.34 -5.29 5.88
C GLU A 68 5.75 -3.86 5.52
N HIS A 69 6.88 -3.69 4.84
CA HIS A 69 7.39 -2.38 4.42
C HIS A 69 6.44 -1.65 3.45
N ALA A 70 5.87 -2.39 2.48
CA ALA A 70 4.89 -1.84 1.55
C ALA A 70 3.62 -1.36 2.27
N LEU A 71 3.08 -2.20 3.15
CA LEU A 71 1.88 -1.88 3.93
C LEU A 71 2.09 -0.70 4.87
N GLU A 72 3.24 -0.65 5.56
CA GLU A 72 3.57 0.48 6.43
C GLU A 72 3.64 1.79 5.65
N ARG A 73 4.35 1.83 4.53
CA ARG A 73 4.44 3.04 3.68
C ARG A 73 3.07 3.52 3.24
N TYR A 74 2.23 2.62 2.75
CA TYR A 74 0.89 2.97 2.26
C TYR A 74 -0.02 3.44 3.38
N LEU A 75 -0.10 2.68 4.47
CA LEU A 75 -1.01 2.99 5.59
C LEU A 75 -0.59 4.26 6.32
N ASP A 76 0.71 4.49 6.50
CA ASP A 76 1.20 5.72 7.11
C ASP A 76 0.89 6.95 6.23
N ALA A 77 0.97 6.80 4.90
CA ALA A 77 0.55 7.86 3.98
C ALA A 77 -0.97 8.10 4.09
N GLN A 78 -1.79 7.04 4.08
CA GLN A 78 -3.24 7.16 4.20
C GLN A 78 -3.66 7.74 5.55
N ILE A 79 -3.05 7.30 6.64
CA ILE A 79 -3.34 7.82 7.98
C ILE A 79 -3.00 9.31 8.06
N ARG A 80 -1.87 9.75 7.50
CA ARG A 80 -1.51 11.19 7.46
C ARG A 80 -2.54 12.03 6.72
N GLU A 81 -3.01 11.57 5.55
CA GLU A 81 -4.05 12.27 4.79
C GLU A 81 -5.36 12.38 5.60
N LEU A 82 -5.77 11.28 6.23
CA LEU A 82 -7.00 11.24 7.03
C LEU A 82 -6.88 12.06 8.33
N ASP A 83 -5.73 12.10 8.97
CA ASP A 83 -5.49 12.88 10.19
C ASP A 83 -5.41 14.38 9.90
N ALA A 84 -5.04 14.77 8.68
CA ALA A 84 -5.02 16.16 8.23
C ALA A 84 -6.43 16.74 8.01
N LEU A 85 -7.47 15.90 7.94
CA LEU A 85 -8.84 16.35 7.72
C LEU A 85 -9.38 17.10 8.96
N ALA A 86 -9.98 18.26 8.70
CA ALA A 86 -10.70 19.01 9.71
C ALA A 86 -11.94 18.23 10.25
N GLY A 87 -12.38 18.55 11.45
CA GLY A 87 -13.54 17.88 12.07
C GLY A 87 -14.87 18.04 11.31
N ASN A 88 -14.94 19.02 10.40
CA ASN A 88 -16.10 19.28 9.52
C ASN A 88 -15.82 18.91 8.05
N ALA A 89 -14.81 18.07 7.78
CA ALA A 89 -14.49 17.62 6.44
C ALA A 89 -15.69 16.95 5.76
N THR A 90 -15.87 17.25 4.49
CA THR A 90 -16.95 16.71 3.64
C THR A 90 -16.64 15.28 3.19
N LEU A 91 -17.65 14.57 2.65
CA LEU A 91 -17.45 13.26 2.04
C LEU A 91 -16.50 13.30 0.83
N THR A 92 -16.46 14.42 0.11
CA THR A 92 -15.53 14.60 -1.01
C THR A 92 -14.10 14.72 -0.52
N GLU A 93 -13.82 15.55 0.49
CA GLU A 93 -12.50 15.69 1.10
C GLU A 93 -12.04 14.37 1.73
N LEU A 94 -12.95 13.61 2.34
CA LEU A 94 -12.65 12.27 2.83
C LEU A 94 -12.27 11.33 1.69
N ALA A 95 -13.01 11.36 0.57
CA ALA A 95 -12.72 10.53 -0.60
C ALA A 95 -11.37 10.88 -1.23
N GLU A 96 -11.02 12.16 -1.29
CA GLU A 96 -9.71 12.65 -1.73
C GLU A 96 -8.59 12.10 -0.83
N ALA A 97 -8.67 12.33 0.48
CA ALA A 97 -7.67 11.86 1.43
C ALA A 97 -7.52 10.33 1.41
N PHE A 98 -8.63 9.61 1.22
CA PHE A 98 -8.65 8.15 1.19
C PHE A 98 -8.04 7.57 -0.09
N ALA A 99 -8.28 8.21 -1.24
CA ALA A 99 -7.83 7.73 -2.55
C ALA A 99 -6.43 8.24 -2.94
N ARG A 100 -6.01 9.41 -2.47
CA ARG A 100 -4.77 10.09 -2.89
C ARG A 100 -3.52 9.23 -2.80
N PRO A 101 -3.25 8.45 -1.74
CA PRO A 101 -2.05 7.60 -1.69
C PRO A 101 -2.01 6.58 -2.82
N MET A 102 -3.17 6.03 -3.21
CA MET A 102 -3.26 5.11 -4.33
C MET A 102 -3.08 5.81 -5.68
N VAL A 103 -3.76 6.94 -5.90
CA VAL A 103 -3.64 7.70 -7.16
C VAL A 103 -2.20 8.13 -7.37
N SER A 104 -1.56 8.69 -6.35
CA SER A 104 -0.15 9.10 -6.40
C SER A 104 0.77 7.95 -6.79
N ALA A 105 0.57 6.77 -6.21
CA ALA A 105 1.38 5.60 -6.48
C ALA A 105 1.10 4.99 -7.87
N LEU A 106 -0.14 5.00 -8.34
CA LEU A 106 -0.51 4.55 -9.68
C LEU A 106 0.20 5.41 -10.75
N VAL A 107 0.12 6.72 -10.62
CA VAL A 107 0.69 7.68 -11.59
C VAL A 107 2.22 7.71 -11.52
N ALA A 108 2.82 7.59 -10.32
CA ALA A 108 4.26 7.51 -10.15
C ALA A 108 4.85 6.24 -10.81
N GLY A 109 4.08 5.15 -10.84
CA GLY A 109 4.54 3.88 -11.40
C GLY A 109 5.68 3.24 -10.60
N GLY A 110 6.46 2.37 -11.25
CA GLY A 110 7.67 1.77 -10.68
C GLY A 110 7.50 1.20 -9.27
N PRO A 111 8.41 1.52 -8.33
CA PRO A 111 8.36 0.99 -6.96
C PRO A 111 7.09 1.35 -6.20
N ASP A 112 6.50 2.51 -6.43
CA ASP A 112 5.28 2.95 -5.74
C ASP A 112 4.06 2.16 -6.23
N LEU A 113 3.99 1.86 -7.53
CA LEU A 113 2.97 0.96 -8.08
C LEU A 113 3.13 -0.47 -7.51
N ALA A 114 4.36 -0.95 -7.31
CA ALA A 114 4.60 -2.23 -6.67
C ALA A 114 4.10 -2.26 -5.21
N VAL A 115 4.29 -1.16 -4.45
CA VAL A 115 3.70 -1.00 -3.11
C VAL A 115 2.19 -1.16 -3.16
N ILE A 116 1.49 -0.40 -3.99
CA ILE A 116 0.02 -0.43 -4.09
C ILE A 116 -0.50 -1.80 -4.48
N ARG A 117 0.12 -2.45 -5.46
CA ARG A 117 -0.27 -3.80 -5.89
C ARG A 117 -0.08 -4.84 -4.79
N THR A 118 1.00 -4.72 -4.01
CA THR A 118 1.23 -5.61 -2.86
C THR A 118 0.17 -5.37 -1.78
N VAL A 119 -0.14 -4.11 -1.45
CA VAL A 119 -1.21 -3.74 -0.51
C VAL A 119 -2.56 -4.30 -0.96
N ALA A 120 -2.88 -4.14 -2.25
CA ALA A 120 -4.13 -4.62 -2.82
C ALA A 120 -4.26 -6.15 -2.76
N ARG A 121 -3.18 -6.89 -3.04
CA ARG A 121 -3.16 -8.36 -2.89
C ARG A 121 -3.40 -8.80 -1.45
N VAL A 122 -2.69 -8.19 -0.50
CA VAL A 122 -2.87 -8.48 0.93
C VAL A 122 -4.29 -8.14 1.40
N GLY A 123 -4.89 -7.09 0.85
CA GLY A 123 -6.28 -6.72 1.15
C GLY A 123 -7.32 -7.74 0.66
N ILE A 124 -7.00 -8.51 -0.39
CA ILE A 124 -7.86 -9.56 -0.95
C ILE A 124 -7.52 -10.92 -0.33
N ASP A 125 -6.25 -11.25 -0.23
CA ASP A 125 -5.75 -12.54 0.28
C ASP A 125 -4.58 -12.30 1.25
N PRO A 126 -4.88 -12.07 2.54
CA PRO A 126 -3.88 -11.76 3.54
C PRO A 126 -2.99 -12.98 3.84
N PRO A 127 -1.65 -12.83 3.79
CA PRO A 127 -0.74 -13.91 4.14
C PRO A 127 -0.83 -14.26 5.63
N GLY A 128 -0.47 -15.48 5.99
CA GLY A 128 -0.38 -15.89 7.40
C GLY A 128 0.61 -15.01 8.19
N GLY A 129 0.26 -14.64 9.43
CA GLY A 129 1.09 -13.79 10.29
C GLY A 129 0.84 -12.28 10.15
N TRP A 130 -0.20 -11.93 9.41
CA TRP A 130 -0.60 -10.54 9.12
C TRP A 130 -1.19 -9.78 10.34
N GLU A 131 -1.45 -10.46 11.45
CA GLU A 131 -2.08 -9.88 12.64
C GLU A 131 -1.33 -8.65 13.17
N ARG A 132 0.01 -8.61 12.97
CA ARG A 132 0.85 -7.46 13.35
C ARG A 132 0.45 -6.16 12.65
N LEU A 133 0.02 -6.25 11.40
CA LEU A 133 -0.37 -5.10 10.57
C LEU A 133 -1.85 -4.77 10.68
N ALA A 134 -2.66 -5.65 11.23
CA ALA A 134 -4.08 -5.45 11.45
C ALA A 134 -4.38 -4.17 12.25
N GLY A 135 -3.49 -3.80 13.19
CA GLY A 135 -3.60 -2.57 13.97
C GLY A 135 -3.57 -1.30 13.12
N LYS A 136 -2.67 -1.20 12.12
CA LYS A 136 -2.59 -0.04 11.21
C LYS A 136 -3.82 0.04 10.29
N PHE A 137 -4.28 -1.08 9.75
CA PHE A 137 -5.54 -1.10 8.99
C PHE A 137 -6.74 -0.67 9.81
N GLN A 138 -6.82 -1.11 11.07
CA GLN A 138 -7.87 -0.66 11.98
C GLN A 138 -7.75 0.83 12.29
N GLN A 139 -6.55 1.38 12.42
CA GLN A 139 -6.34 2.80 12.65
C GLN A 139 -6.84 3.62 11.45
N ALA A 140 -6.39 3.34 10.24
CA ALA A 140 -6.84 4.02 9.02
C ALA A 140 -8.38 3.95 8.88
N ARG A 141 -8.96 2.76 9.12
CA ARG A 141 -10.41 2.59 9.08
C ARG A 141 -11.14 3.44 10.14
N ARG A 142 -10.67 3.45 11.40
CA ARG A 142 -11.28 4.28 12.45
C ARG A 142 -11.28 5.76 12.09
N GLN A 143 -10.20 6.27 11.49
CA GLN A 143 -10.14 7.65 11.05
C GLN A 143 -11.18 7.96 9.97
N ALA A 144 -11.29 7.09 8.95
CA ALA A 144 -12.31 7.25 7.90
C ALA A 144 -13.74 7.18 8.48
N VAL A 145 -14.03 6.19 9.34
CA VAL A 145 -15.33 6.03 10.00
C VAL A 145 -15.67 7.24 10.85
N ARG A 146 -14.71 7.84 11.56
CA ARG A 146 -14.94 9.07 12.34
C ARG A 146 -15.47 10.22 11.48
N VAL A 147 -14.86 10.44 10.32
CA VAL A 147 -15.30 11.50 9.39
C VAL A 147 -16.66 11.16 8.79
N LEU A 148 -16.88 9.87 8.43
CA LEU A 148 -18.20 9.43 7.95
C LEU A 148 -19.30 9.63 8.98
N ALA A 149 -19.09 9.25 10.22
CA ALA A 149 -20.06 9.41 11.29
C ALA A 149 -20.46 10.88 11.53
N ALA A 150 -19.52 11.81 11.37
CA ALA A 150 -19.81 13.24 11.45
C ALA A 150 -20.69 13.75 10.30
N ASN A 151 -20.57 13.14 9.09
CA ASN A 151 -21.36 13.51 7.91
C ASN A 151 -22.67 12.73 7.78
N LEU A 152 -22.78 11.56 8.40
CA LEU A 152 -23.89 10.61 8.27
C LEU A 152 -24.31 10.12 9.67
N PRO A 153 -24.78 11.02 10.56
CA PRO A 153 -25.06 10.67 11.94
C PRO A 153 -26.24 9.69 12.11
N GLU A 154 -27.04 9.52 11.06
CA GLU A 154 -28.17 8.57 11.04
C GLU A 154 -27.78 7.15 10.66
N VAL A 155 -26.52 6.92 10.22
CA VAL A 155 -26.04 5.62 9.78
C VAL A 155 -25.29 4.94 10.92
N ASP A 156 -25.59 3.68 11.17
CA ASP A 156 -24.91 2.93 12.23
C ASP A 156 -23.45 2.64 11.90
N GLU A 157 -22.65 2.40 12.94
CA GLU A 157 -21.20 2.21 12.81
C GLU A 157 -20.85 0.97 11.96
N GLN A 158 -21.63 -0.09 12.01
CA GLN A 158 -21.36 -1.31 11.24
C GLN A 158 -21.53 -1.03 9.75
N GLU A 159 -22.54 -0.28 9.36
CA GLU A 159 -22.73 0.14 7.97
C GLU A 159 -21.62 1.11 7.53
N LEU A 160 -21.22 2.07 8.35
CA LEU A 160 -20.09 2.96 8.04
C LEU A 160 -18.78 2.18 7.81
N VAL A 161 -18.50 1.20 8.67
CA VAL A 161 -17.35 0.29 8.49
C VAL A 161 -17.45 -0.50 7.19
N PHE A 162 -18.65 -0.98 6.84
CA PHE A 162 -18.89 -1.70 5.59
C PHE A 162 -18.63 -0.81 4.37
N ARG A 163 -19.10 0.43 4.36
CA ARG A 163 -18.89 1.41 3.28
C ARG A 163 -17.40 1.71 3.08
N VAL A 164 -16.62 1.89 4.16
CA VAL A 164 -15.16 2.05 4.08
C VAL A 164 -14.49 0.82 3.48
N ARG A 165 -14.94 -0.38 3.85
CA ARG A 165 -14.42 -1.63 3.27
C ARG A 165 -14.73 -1.77 1.79
N CYS A 166 -15.93 -1.38 1.37
CA CYS A 166 -16.31 -1.37 -0.05
C CYS A 166 -15.43 -0.41 -0.86
N ALA A 167 -15.22 0.80 -0.36
CA ALA A 167 -14.34 1.78 -0.99
C ALA A 167 -12.88 1.25 -1.10
N ALA A 168 -12.33 0.68 -0.02
CA ALA A 168 -11.01 0.07 -0.03
C ALA A 168 -10.92 -1.12 -1.00
N GLY A 169 -11.94 -1.99 -1.01
CA GLY A 169 -12.01 -3.14 -1.94
C GLY A 169 -12.02 -2.72 -3.40
N MET A 170 -12.78 -1.68 -3.73
CA MET A 170 -12.81 -1.09 -5.07
C MET A 170 -11.43 -0.55 -5.49
N LEU A 171 -10.77 0.21 -4.62
CA LEU A 171 -9.43 0.73 -4.88
C LEU A 171 -8.41 -0.39 -5.06
N ASN A 172 -8.45 -1.44 -4.22
CA ASN A 172 -7.58 -2.60 -4.34
C ASN A 172 -7.80 -3.34 -5.67
N TRP A 173 -9.07 -3.51 -6.07
CA TRP A 173 -9.41 -4.14 -7.34
C TRP A 173 -8.85 -3.33 -8.53
N LEU A 174 -9.01 -2.01 -8.53
CA LEU A 174 -8.46 -1.13 -9.57
C LEU A 174 -6.95 -1.30 -9.71
N ALA A 175 -6.20 -1.32 -8.61
CA ALA A 175 -4.74 -1.45 -8.62
C ALA A 175 -4.24 -2.77 -9.26
N LEU A 176 -5.06 -3.83 -9.25
CA LEU A 176 -4.70 -5.17 -9.74
C LEU A 176 -5.22 -5.48 -11.14
N THR A 177 -6.05 -4.62 -11.73
CA THR A 177 -6.73 -4.87 -13.01
C THR A 177 -6.12 -4.04 -14.14
N PRO A 178 -6.41 -4.36 -15.41
CA PRO A 178 -6.04 -3.54 -16.55
C PRO A 178 -6.51 -2.08 -16.45
N ILE A 179 -7.65 -1.84 -15.81
CA ILE A 179 -8.17 -0.48 -15.57
C ILE A 179 -7.17 0.36 -14.77
N GLY A 180 -6.51 -0.21 -13.75
CA GLY A 180 -5.45 0.50 -13.03
C GLY A 180 -4.25 0.84 -13.90
N ALA A 181 -3.91 0.00 -14.87
CA ALA A 181 -2.85 0.31 -15.84
C ALA A 181 -3.26 1.42 -16.83
N GLU A 182 -4.53 1.45 -17.25
CA GLU A 182 -5.09 2.53 -18.06
C GLU A 182 -5.08 3.85 -17.28
N LEU A 183 -5.53 3.85 -16.03
CA LEU A 183 -5.49 5.01 -15.14
C LEU A 183 -4.07 5.52 -14.89
N ALA A 184 -3.09 4.65 -14.77
CA ALA A 184 -1.69 5.02 -14.57
C ALA A 184 -1.08 5.77 -15.78
N ALA A 185 -1.68 5.67 -16.96
CA ALA A 185 -1.27 6.40 -18.15
C ALA A 185 -1.85 7.83 -18.23
N GLU A 186 -2.82 8.13 -17.37
CA GLU A 186 -3.49 9.42 -17.34
C GLU A 186 -2.82 10.40 -16.34
N PRO A 187 -2.97 11.73 -16.53
CA PRO A 187 -2.55 12.70 -15.54
C PRO A 187 -3.28 12.51 -14.21
N ALA A 188 -2.56 12.72 -13.08
CA ALA A 188 -3.10 12.54 -11.73
C ALA A 188 -4.44 13.26 -11.51
N GLU A 189 -4.54 14.51 -11.96
CA GLU A 189 -5.77 15.32 -11.87
C GLU A 189 -6.96 14.69 -12.62
N GLN A 190 -6.71 13.99 -13.72
CA GLN A 190 -7.76 13.29 -14.46
C GLN A 190 -8.20 12.04 -13.74
N VAL A 191 -7.26 11.27 -13.16
CA VAL A 191 -7.56 10.10 -12.34
C VAL A 191 -8.37 10.50 -11.11
N GLU A 192 -7.98 11.57 -10.43
CA GLU A 192 -8.70 12.11 -9.28
C GLU A 192 -10.13 12.53 -9.65
N ARG A 193 -10.31 13.28 -10.74
CA ARG A 193 -11.65 13.69 -11.21
C ARG A 193 -12.59 12.52 -11.48
N MET A 194 -12.07 11.39 -11.96
CA MET A 194 -12.87 10.19 -12.21
C MET A 194 -13.14 9.40 -10.94
N LEU A 195 -12.14 9.25 -10.09
CA LEU A 195 -12.16 8.30 -8.99
C LEU A 195 -12.81 8.85 -7.72
N ILE A 196 -12.54 10.13 -7.38
CA ILE A 196 -13.03 10.75 -6.14
C ILE A 196 -14.55 10.73 -6.05
N PRO A 197 -15.33 11.10 -7.08
CA PRO A 197 -16.80 11.03 -7.02
C PRO A 197 -17.33 9.62 -6.79
N VAL A 198 -16.66 8.60 -7.32
CA VAL A 198 -17.03 7.19 -7.14
C VAL A 198 -16.78 6.73 -5.70
N VAL A 199 -15.62 7.09 -5.14
CA VAL A 199 -15.28 6.80 -3.73
C VAL A 199 -16.24 7.54 -2.79
N ALA A 200 -16.52 8.83 -3.05
CA ALA A 200 -17.49 9.60 -2.26
C ALA A 200 -18.90 9.02 -2.35
N GLY A 201 -19.29 8.48 -3.52
CA GLY A 201 -20.54 7.75 -3.71
C GLY A 201 -20.60 6.46 -2.87
N ALA A 202 -19.51 5.70 -2.82
CA ALA A 202 -19.40 4.51 -1.98
C ALA A 202 -19.54 4.85 -0.48
N PHE A 203 -19.00 5.98 -0.05
CA PHE A 203 -19.16 6.46 1.33
C PHE A 203 -20.60 6.90 1.63
N ARG A 204 -21.24 7.61 0.68
CA ARG A 204 -22.63 8.10 0.86
C ARG A 204 -23.62 6.94 0.94
N GLY A 205 -23.41 5.87 0.19
CA GLY A 205 -24.38 4.79 0.00
C GLY A 205 -25.59 5.25 -0.84
N THR A 206 -26.48 4.32 -1.11
CA THR A 206 -27.81 4.60 -1.68
C THR A 206 -28.81 4.69 -0.54
N ARG A 207 -29.59 5.77 -0.48
CA ARG A 207 -30.81 5.82 0.33
C ARG A 207 -31.93 5.08 -0.40
#